data_380ea49c8bb11202b24c50f230f83332
#
_entry.id   380ea49c8bb11202b24c50f230f83332
#
_cell.length_a   1.000
_cell.length_b   1.000
_cell.length_c   1.000
_cell.angle_alpha   90.00
_cell.angle_beta   90.00
_cell.angle_gamma   90.00
#
_symmetry.space_group_name_H-M   'P 1'
#
loop_
_entity.id
_entity.type
_entity.pdbx_description
1 polymer ?
#
loop_
_entity_poly.entity_id
_entity_poly.type
_entity_poly.pdbx_seq_one_letter_code
_entity_poly.pdbx_strand_id
1 'polypeptide(L)'
;MTDSDTGTIGGAPAQAGQPGFWAFSLSLYDRPGAAAACLGLQDRVGADVNLLLLGFWRARRGYAGWADAELDRVEAAVAPVNAVLQPLREARRALKELHEIEPTADALYTEIKALELKLEQVAQVWLAAASRIGPAQRSAKNPPDRDDEIEAAAAHLAAYLERIAPGDQAALQLGADLLRIAFS
;
A
#
# COMPACT_ATOMS: atom_id res chain seq x y z
N MET A 1 -20.17 17.65 34.01
CA MET A 1 -20.57 17.77 32.59
C MET A 1 -19.39 17.31 31.77
N THR A 2 -19.42 16.07 31.44
CA THR A 2 -18.36 15.33 30.73
C THR A 2 -18.90 14.97 29.36
N ASP A 3 -18.50 15.72 28.37
CA ASP A 3 -18.73 15.31 26.97
C ASP A 3 -17.55 14.46 26.48
N SER A 4 -17.79 13.17 26.48
CA SER A 4 -16.91 12.20 25.80
C SER A 4 -17.34 12.13 24.33
N ASP A 5 -16.75 12.99 23.52
CA ASP A 5 -16.88 12.87 22.06
C ASP A 5 -15.93 11.78 21.56
N THR A 6 -16.41 10.55 21.53
CA THR A 6 -15.78 9.43 20.86
C THR A 6 -16.07 9.58 19.36
N GLY A 7 -15.28 10.41 18.69
CA GLY A 7 -15.28 10.51 17.23
C GLY A 7 -15.00 9.17 16.59
N THR A 8 -16.04 8.44 16.27
CA THR A 8 -16.00 7.26 15.40
C THR A 8 -15.44 7.70 14.04
N ILE A 9 -14.18 7.37 13.76
CA ILE A 9 -13.60 7.54 12.43
C ILE A 9 -14.32 6.53 11.52
N GLY A 10 -15.41 7.00 10.92
CA GLY A 10 -16.24 6.22 10.03
C GLY A 10 -15.47 5.81 8.78
N GLY A 11 -14.96 4.59 8.77
CA GLY A 11 -14.52 3.93 7.56
C GLY A 11 -15.66 3.92 6.55
N ALA A 12 -15.39 4.24 5.27
CA ALA A 12 -16.40 4.14 4.23
C ALA A 12 -16.99 2.74 4.22
N PRO A 13 -18.30 2.59 3.96
CA PRO A 13 -18.92 1.28 3.83
C PRO A 13 -18.17 0.49 2.74
N ALA A 14 -17.60 -0.65 3.13
CA ALA A 14 -17.12 -1.64 2.17
C ALA A 14 -18.29 -1.98 1.26
N GLN A 15 -18.07 -2.02 -0.05
CA GLN A 15 -19.09 -2.56 -0.96
C GLN A 15 -19.37 -3.99 -0.48
N ALA A 16 -20.65 -4.33 -0.32
CA ALA A 16 -21.05 -5.63 0.22
C ALA A 16 -20.33 -6.75 -0.57
N GLY A 17 -19.49 -7.53 0.12
CA GLY A 17 -18.78 -8.68 -0.44
C GLY A 17 -17.28 -8.46 -0.80
N GLN A 18 -16.73 -7.25 -0.79
CA GLN A 18 -15.31 -7.06 -1.06
C GLN A 18 -14.51 -6.71 0.21
N PRO A 19 -13.29 -7.29 0.40
CA PRO A 19 -12.48 -7.02 1.58
C PRO A 19 -12.08 -5.54 1.65
N GLY A 20 -12.00 -4.99 2.85
CA GLY A 20 -11.40 -3.68 3.10
C GLY A 20 -9.93 -3.64 2.65
N PHE A 21 -9.36 -2.45 2.49
CA PHE A 21 -8.00 -2.30 1.96
C PHE A 21 -6.96 -3.07 2.81
N TRP A 22 -7.05 -2.99 4.14
CA TRP A 22 -6.15 -3.73 5.03
C TRP A 22 -6.24 -5.25 4.86
N ALA A 23 -7.45 -5.81 4.84
CA ALA A 23 -7.64 -7.24 4.64
C ALA A 23 -7.15 -7.71 3.26
N PHE A 24 -7.34 -6.90 2.22
CA PHE A 24 -6.78 -7.14 0.90
C PHE A 24 -5.24 -7.17 0.94
N SER A 25 -4.62 -6.20 1.59
CA SER A 25 -3.17 -6.08 1.71
C SER A 25 -2.56 -7.30 2.40
N LEU A 26 -3.13 -7.74 3.52
CA LEU A 26 -2.69 -8.95 4.22
C LEU A 26 -2.82 -10.20 3.32
N SER A 27 -3.98 -10.36 2.68
CA SER A 27 -4.23 -11.48 1.76
C SER A 27 -3.24 -11.53 0.59
N LEU A 28 -2.79 -10.38 0.10
CA LEU A 28 -1.77 -10.33 -0.96
C LEU A 28 -0.39 -10.63 -0.41
N TYR A 29 -0.03 -10.09 0.74
CA TYR A 29 1.28 -10.32 1.37
C TYR A 29 1.52 -11.79 1.74
N ASP A 30 0.47 -12.54 2.07
CA ASP A 30 0.54 -13.98 2.36
C ASP A 30 0.80 -14.84 1.12
N ARG A 31 0.70 -14.28 -0.09
CA ARG A 31 0.99 -15.02 -1.32
C ARG A 31 2.49 -15.21 -1.50
N PRO A 32 2.93 -16.42 -1.92
CA PRO A 32 4.35 -16.70 -2.15
C PRO A 32 4.98 -15.68 -3.10
N GLY A 33 6.07 -15.04 -2.65
CA GLY A 33 6.82 -14.05 -3.43
C GLY A 33 6.31 -12.61 -3.35
N ALA A 34 5.08 -12.34 -2.88
CA ALA A 34 4.52 -10.97 -2.83
C ALA A 34 5.34 -10.05 -1.93
N ALA A 35 5.66 -10.50 -0.71
CA ALA A 35 6.47 -9.72 0.22
C ALA A 35 7.86 -9.41 -0.35
N ALA A 36 8.50 -10.39 -1.00
CA ALA A 36 9.82 -10.20 -1.61
C ALA A 36 9.78 -9.18 -2.76
N ALA A 37 8.76 -9.22 -3.61
CA ALA A 37 8.59 -8.26 -4.70
C ALA A 37 8.31 -6.84 -4.18
N CYS A 38 7.46 -6.69 -3.17
CA CYS A 38 7.20 -5.40 -2.52
C CYS A 38 8.46 -4.80 -1.88
N LEU A 39 9.21 -5.60 -1.11
CA LEU A 39 10.46 -5.16 -0.50
C LEU A 39 11.53 -4.84 -1.55
N GLY A 40 11.61 -5.63 -2.62
CA GLY A 40 12.53 -5.37 -3.75
C GLY A 40 12.26 -4.01 -4.41
N LEU A 41 10.99 -3.65 -4.62
CA LEU A 41 10.61 -2.32 -5.13
C LEU A 41 10.92 -1.20 -4.12
N GLN A 42 10.63 -1.44 -2.84
CA GLN A 42 10.93 -0.47 -1.79
C GLN A 42 12.44 -0.21 -1.67
N ASP A 43 13.27 -1.26 -1.65
CA ASP A 43 14.71 -1.14 -1.48
C ASP A 43 15.40 -0.58 -2.73
N ARG A 44 14.90 -0.91 -3.93
CA ARG A 44 15.49 -0.49 -5.19
C ARG A 44 15.18 0.96 -5.54
N VAL A 45 13.90 1.34 -5.47
CA VAL A 45 13.41 2.64 -5.98
C VAL A 45 12.67 3.48 -4.94
N GLY A 46 12.68 3.06 -3.67
CA GLY A 46 12.00 3.76 -2.59
C GLY A 46 10.46 3.70 -2.70
N ALA A 47 9.91 2.71 -3.40
CA ALA A 47 8.47 2.61 -3.59
C ALA A 47 7.73 2.53 -2.24
N ASP A 48 6.66 3.30 -2.11
CA ASP A 48 5.70 3.11 -1.01
C ASP A 48 4.83 1.90 -1.31
N VAL A 49 5.05 0.82 -0.57
CA VAL A 49 4.31 -0.44 -0.73
C VAL A 49 2.81 -0.24 -0.54
N ASN A 50 2.38 0.65 0.35
CA ASN A 50 0.96 0.93 0.54
C ASN A 50 0.32 1.58 -0.70
N LEU A 51 1.06 2.40 -1.46
CA LEU A 51 0.58 2.95 -2.73
C LEU A 51 0.46 1.89 -3.82
N LEU A 52 1.42 0.95 -3.90
CA LEU A 52 1.35 -0.20 -4.81
C LEU A 52 0.10 -1.05 -4.53
N LEU A 53 -0.09 -1.41 -3.26
CA LEU A 53 -1.24 -2.21 -2.82
C LEU A 53 -2.57 -1.47 -3.03
N LEU A 54 -2.59 -0.15 -2.83
CA LEU A 54 -3.76 0.68 -3.08
C LEU A 54 -4.16 0.63 -4.56
N GLY A 55 -3.20 0.71 -5.49
CA GLY A 55 -3.46 0.59 -6.92
C GLY A 55 -4.16 -0.72 -7.26
N PHE A 56 -3.67 -1.84 -6.75
CA PHE A 56 -4.27 -3.15 -6.98
C PHE A 56 -5.65 -3.30 -6.33
N TRP A 57 -5.82 -2.79 -5.11
CA TRP A 57 -7.12 -2.77 -4.44
C TRP A 57 -8.17 -1.94 -5.18
N ARG A 58 -7.74 -0.81 -5.77
CA ARG A 58 -8.58 0.04 -6.61
C ARG A 58 -9.00 -0.66 -7.89
N ALA A 59 -8.05 -1.31 -8.57
CA ALA A 59 -8.32 -2.08 -9.79
C ALA A 59 -9.41 -3.13 -9.58
N ARG A 60 -9.33 -3.91 -8.50
CA ARG A 60 -10.38 -4.87 -8.11
C ARG A 60 -11.75 -4.25 -7.84
N ARG A 61 -11.81 -2.95 -7.63
CA ARG A 61 -13.04 -2.18 -7.42
C ARG A 61 -13.52 -1.47 -8.69
N GLY A 62 -12.86 -1.74 -9.81
CA GLY A 62 -13.20 -1.17 -11.11
C GLY A 62 -12.75 0.27 -11.30
N TYR A 63 -11.74 0.73 -10.56
CA TYR A 63 -11.16 2.04 -10.81
C TYR A 63 -10.03 1.91 -11.84
N ALA A 64 -10.04 2.79 -12.84
CA ALA A 64 -8.98 2.92 -13.84
C ALA A 64 -7.64 3.34 -13.21
N GLY A 65 -6.54 3.28 -13.97
CA GLY A 65 -5.23 3.72 -13.56
C GLY A 65 -5.19 5.16 -13.00
N TRP A 66 -4.12 5.50 -12.29
CA TRP A 66 -3.96 6.81 -11.69
C TRP A 66 -3.99 7.95 -12.71
N ALA A 67 -4.76 8.99 -12.41
CA ALA A 67 -4.48 10.31 -12.95
C ALA A 67 -3.44 11.01 -12.03
N ASP A 68 -2.59 11.88 -12.61
CA ASP A 68 -1.52 12.57 -11.86
C ASP A 68 -2.05 13.30 -10.61
N ALA A 69 -3.15 14.04 -10.75
CA ALA A 69 -3.78 14.75 -9.65
C ALA A 69 -4.31 13.81 -8.54
N GLU A 70 -4.63 12.56 -8.86
CA GLU A 70 -5.03 11.58 -7.86
C GLU A 70 -3.82 11.04 -7.11
N LEU A 71 -2.76 10.75 -7.85
CA LEU A 71 -1.50 10.29 -7.27
C LEU A 71 -0.91 11.37 -6.35
N ASP A 72 -0.90 12.64 -6.78
CA ASP A 72 -0.52 13.79 -5.94
C ASP A 72 -1.31 13.83 -4.63
N ARG A 73 -2.63 13.64 -4.72
CA ARG A 73 -3.51 13.69 -3.55
C ARG A 73 -3.26 12.56 -2.57
N VAL A 74 -3.08 11.32 -3.04
CA VAL A 74 -2.84 10.17 -2.15
C VAL A 74 -1.45 10.21 -1.55
N GLU A 75 -0.44 10.65 -2.29
CA GLU A 75 0.91 10.87 -1.78
C GLU A 75 0.93 11.96 -0.70
N ALA A 76 0.28 13.09 -0.95
CA ALA A 76 0.17 14.17 0.04
C ALA A 76 -0.57 13.71 1.30
N ALA A 77 -1.61 12.87 1.16
CA ALA A 77 -2.36 12.36 2.28
C ALA A 77 -1.54 11.44 3.18
N VAL A 78 -0.65 10.61 2.62
CA VAL A 78 0.15 9.66 3.41
C VAL A 78 1.49 10.24 3.89
N ALA A 79 1.94 11.35 3.33
CA ALA A 79 3.23 11.96 3.64
C ALA A 79 3.48 12.17 5.15
N PRO A 80 2.52 12.66 5.97
CA PRO A 80 2.74 12.81 7.42
C PRO A 80 2.99 11.48 8.14
N VAL A 81 2.33 10.40 7.70
CA VAL A 81 2.54 9.06 8.28
C VAL A 81 3.90 8.52 7.86
N ASN A 82 4.28 8.69 6.59
CA ASN A 82 5.56 8.26 6.08
C ASN A 82 6.73 8.97 6.76
N ALA A 83 6.56 10.24 7.14
CA ALA A 83 7.57 11.00 7.90
C ALA A 83 7.87 10.35 9.27
N VAL A 84 6.96 9.59 9.84
CA VAL A 84 7.16 8.82 11.07
C VAL A 84 7.62 7.39 10.76
N LEU A 85 7.07 6.77 9.71
CA LEU A 85 7.41 5.39 9.33
C LEU A 85 8.87 5.23 8.91
N GLN A 86 9.43 6.18 8.16
CA GLN A 86 10.80 6.05 7.65
C GLN A 86 11.85 5.97 8.77
N PRO A 87 11.87 6.87 9.78
CA PRO A 87 12.78 6.74 10.92
C PRO A 87 12.60 5.43 11.71
N LEU A 88 11.36 4.93 11.82
CA LEU A 88 11.10 3.64 12.50
C LEU A 88 11.69 2.46 11.72
N ARG A 89 11.56 2.45 10.40
CA ARG A 89 12.16 1.44 9.54
C ARG A 89 13.69 1.46 9.63
N GLU A 90 14.29 2.64 9.72
CA GLU A 90 15.73 2.81 9.93
C GLU A 90 16.15 2.27 11.29
N ALA A 91 15.44 2.63 12.36
CA ALA A 91 15.69 2.12 13.70
C ALA A 91 15.54 0.60 13.77
N ARG A 92 14.54 0.01 13.11
CA ARG A 92 14.37 -1.44 13.03
C ARG A 92 15.53 -2.13 12.32
N ARG A 93 16.04 -1.55 11.21
CA ARG A 93 17.20 -2.10 10.51
C ARG A 93 18.45 -2.09 11.40
N ALA A 94 18.70 -0.96 12.07
CA ALA A 94 19.80 -0.84 13.01
C ALA A 94 19.69 -1.83 14.19
N LEU A 95 18.48 -2.03 14.73
CA LEU A 95 18.23 -3.02 15.77
C LEU A 95 18.43 -4.46 15.29
N LYS A 96 18.15 -4.76 14.03
CA LYS A 96 18.39 -6.08 13.46
C LYS A 96 19.89 -6.40 13.42
N GLU A 97 20.72 -5.42 13.04
CA GLU A 97 22.18 -5.56 13.07
C GLU A 97 22.70 -5.69 14.51
N LEU A 98 22.14 -4.89 15.43
CA LEU A 98 22.52 -4.95 16.85
C LEU A 98 22.14 -6.30 17.48
N HIS A 99 21.00 -6.89 17.11
CA HIS A 99 20.55 -8.19 17.62
C HIS A 99 21.54 -9.32 17.31
N GLU A 100 22.26 -9.27 16.19
CA GLU A 100 23.31 -10.24 15.86
C GLU A 100 24.46 -10.23 16.89
N ILE A 101 24.63 -9.11 17.61
CA ILE A 101 25.68 -8.90 18.61
C ILE A 101 25.13 -9.00 20.04
N GLU A 102 23.92 -8.49 20.27
CA GLU A 102 23.30 -8.36 21.59
C GLU A 102 21.84 -8.87 21.56
N PRO A 103 21.61 -10.14 21.96
CA PRO A 103 20.27 -10.76 21.89
C PRO A 103 19.16 -10.02 22.66
N THR A 104 19.51 -9.19 23.66
CA THR A 104 18.50 -8.40 24.39
C THR A 104 17.82 -7.33 23.54
N ALA A 105 18.40 -7.00 22.36
CA ALA A 105 17.78 -6.10 21.40
C ALA A 105 16.54 -6.69 20.70
N ASP A 106 16.30 -8.01 20.80
CA ASP A 106 15.18 -8.69 20.12
C ASP A 106 13.81 -8.17 20.56
N ALA A 107 13.65 -7.89 21.83
CA ALA A 107 12.40 -7.31 22.34
C ALA A 107 12.11 -5.95 21.70
N LEU A 108 13.10 -5.07 21.61
CA LEU A 108 12.98 -3.75 20.99
C LEU A 108 12.70 -3.85 19.48
N TYR A 109 13.38 -4.77 18.79
CA TYR A 109 13.12 -5.06 17.39
C TYR A 109 11.66 -5.46 17.15
N THR A 110 11.14 -6.34 18.00
CA THR A 110 9.75 -6.82 17.93
C THR A 110 8.75 -5.68 18.21
N GLU A 111 9.02 -4.83 19.20
CA GLU A 111 8.17 -3.68 19.53
C GLU A 111 8.12 -2.66 18.38
N ILE A 112 9.26 -2.31 17.80
CA ILE A 112 9.31 -1.38 16.66
C ILE A 112 8.57 -1.97 15.46
N LYS A 113 8.74 -3.24 15.16
CA LYS A 113 8.01 -3.92 14.09
C LYS A 113 6.50 -3.88 14.30
N ALA A 114 6.04 -4.06 15.53
CA ALA A 114 4.62 -3.95 15.87
C ALA A 114 4.09 -2.52 15.72
N LEU A 115 4.91 -1.51 16.05
CA LEU A 115 4.56 -0.11 15.87
C LEU A 115 4.51 0.29 14.38
N GLU A 116 5.47 -0.16 13.57
CA GLU A 116 5.43 0.01 12.12
C GLU A 116 4.12 -0.50 11.54
N LEU A 117 3.73 -1.73 11.89
CA LEU A 117 2.49 -2.35 11.39
C LEU A 117 1.25 -1.53 11.73
N LYS A 118 1.18 -0.96 12.95
CA LYS A 118 0.08 -0.07 13.34
C LYS A 118 0.06 1.23 12.53
N LEU A 119 1.21 1.81 12.26
CA LEU A 119 1.31 3.01 11.42
C LEU A 119 0.97 2.73 9.96
N GLU A 120 1.33 1.57 9.45
CA GLU A 120 0.90 1.13 8.11
C GLU A 120 -0.62 0.99 8.01
N GLN A 121 -1.29 0.51 9.08
CA GLN A 121 -2.75 0.52 9.14
C GLN A 121 -3.32 1.95 9.07
N VAL A 122 -2.73 2.90 9.80
CA VAL A 122 -3.12 4.31 9.73
C VAL A 122 -2.90 4.86 8.33
N ALA A 123 -1.74 4.60 7.72
CA ALA A 123 -1.45 5.00 6.34
C ALA A 123 -2.51 4.48 5.37
N GLN A 124 -2.90 3.21 5.48
CA GLN A 124 -3.92 2.61 4.61
C GLN A 124 -5.32 3.21 4.81
N VAL A 125 -5.68 3.59 6.03
CA VAL A 125 -6.94 4.31 6.28
C VAL A 125 -6.94 5.67 5.58
N TRP A 126 -5.85 6.43 5.67
CA TRP A 126 -5.73 7.74 5.02
C TRP A 126 -5.70 7.62 3.50
N LEU A 127 -4.95 6.67 2.97
CA LEU A 127 -4.88 6.37 1.54
C LEU A 127 -6.26 5.97 0.98
N ALA A 128 -6.97 5.07 1.65
CA ALA A 128 -8.30 4.66 1.24
C ALA A 128 -9.30 5.84 1.27
N ALA A 129 -9.17 6.74 2.25
CA ALA A 129 -10.00 7.95 2.32
C ALA A 129 -9.67 8.94 1.20
N ALA A 130 -8.38 9.20 0.95
CA ALA A 130 -7.91 10.11 -0.10
C ALA A 130 -8.19 9.59 -1.50
N SER A 131 -8.21 8.26 -1.68
CA SER A 131 -8.48 7.61 -2.97
C SER A 131 -9.96 7.52 -3.33
N ARG A 132 -10.87 8.05 -2.50
CA ARG A 132 -12.30 8.09 -2.81
C ARG A 132 -12.53 8.98 -4.02
N ILE A 133 -13.02 8.38 -5.07
CA ILE A 133 -13.24 9.02 -6.35
C ILE A 133 -14.72 8.92 -6.70
N GLY A 134 -15.21 9.96 -7.36
CA GLY A 134 -16.58 9.99 -7.87
C GLY A 134 -16.85 8.91 -8.93
N PRO A 135 -18.12 8.70 -9.29
CA PRO A 135 -18.55 7.63 -10.20
C PRO A 135 -17.90 7.69 -11.60
N ALA A 136 -17.35 8.83 -12.00
CA ALA A 136 -16.79 9.06 -13.33
C ALA A 136 -15.46 8.30 -13.62
N GLN A 137 -14.82 7.72 -12.61
CA GLN A 137 -13.53 7.03 -12.76
C GLN A 137 -13.64 5.51 -12.57
N ARG A 138 -14.86 4.99 -12.56
CA ARG A 138 -15.10 3.55 -12.55
C ARG A 138 -15.12 3.02 -13.98
N SER A 139 -14.63 1.78 -14.14
CA SER A 139 -14.84 1.01 -15.37
C SER A 139 -16.33 1.00 -15.74
N ALA A 140 -16.62 0.96 -17.05
CA ALA A 140 -17.98 0.85 -17.56
C ALA A 140 -18.67 -0.45 -17.12
N LYS A 141 -17.90 -1.47 -16.74
CA LYS A 141 -18.39 -2.75 -16.21
C LYS A 141 -18.38 -2.72 -14.67
N ASN A 142 -19.51 -3.04 -14.07
CA ASN A 142 -19.62 -3.16 -12.60
C ASN A 142 -20.37 -4.45 -12.24
N PRO A 143 -19.71 -5.48 -11.70
CA PRO A 143 -18.28 -5.56 -11.36
C PRO A 143 -17.38 -5.63 -12.62
N PRO A 144 -16.08 -5.22 -12.50
CA PRO A 144 -15.10 -5.43 -13.56
C PRO A 144 -14.87 -6.94 -13.75
N ASP A 145 -14.55 -7.36 -14.96
CA ASP A 145 -14.05 -8.70 -15.17
C ASP A 145 -12.54 -8.78 -14.81
N ARG A 146 -12.01 -10.00 -14.85
CA ARG A 146 -10.61 -10.24 -14.44
C ARG A 146 -9.60 -9.52 -15.34
N ASP A 147 -9.87 -9.44 -16.64
CA ASP A 147 -8.97 -8.78 -17.59
C ASP A 147 -8.99 -7.27 -17.35
N ASP A 148 -10.16 -6.67 -17.11
CA ASP A 148 -10.31 -5.26 -16.73
C ASP A 148 -9.54 -4.95 -15.42
N GLU A 149 -9.60 -5.86 -14.42
CA GLU A 149 -8.85 -5.72 -13.16
C GLU A 149 -7.35 -5.71 -13.38
N ILE A 150 -6.84 -6.63 -14.20
CA ILE A 150 -5.40 -6.75 -14.51
C ILE A 150 -4.92 -5.52 -15.28
N GLU A 151 -5.67 -5.08 -16.30
CA GLU A 151 -5.33 -3.88 -17.07
C GLU A 151 -5.27 -2.64 -16.19
N ALA A 152 -6.28 -2.43 -15.35
CA ALA A 152 -6.31 -1.31 -14.43
C ALA A 152 -5.17 -1.37 -13.41
N ALA A 153 -4.86 -2.56 -12.87
CA ALA A 153 -3.76 -2.74 -11.93
C ALA A 153 -2.40 -2.48 -12.59
N ALA A 154 -2.22 -2.93 -13.83
CA ALA A 154 -1.02 -2.64 -14.62
C ALA A 154 -0.87 -1.14 -14.88
N ALA A 155 -1.96 -0.44 -15.21
CA ALA A 155 -1.96 1.01 -15.40
C ALA A 155 -1.63 1.77 -14.10
N HIS A 156 -2.18 1.36 -12.95
CA HIS A 156 -1.82 1.93 -11.65
C HIS A 156 -0.33 1.77 -11.35
N LEU A 157 0.19 0.56 -11.54
CA LEU A 157 1.60 0.23 -11.31
C LEU A 157 2.53 1.03 -12.23
N ALA A 158 2.23 1.06 -13.52
CA ALA A 158 3.04 1.77 -14.51
C ALA A 158 3.11 3.26 -14.23
N ALA A 159 1.97 3.91 -13.94
CA ALA A 159 1.93 5.34 -13.63
C ALA A 159 2.76 5.66 -12.38
N TYR A 160 2.67 4.83 -11.35
CA TYR A 160 3.42 5.05 -10.12
C TYR A 160 4.94 4.82 -10.31
N LEU A 161 5.34 3.73 -10.98
CA LEU A 161 6.75 3.44 -11.22
C LEU A 161 7.40 4.47 -12.16
N GLU A 162 6.69 4.92 -13.21
CA GLU A 162 7.20 5.97 -14.08
C GLU A 162 7.45 7.27 -13.33
N ARG A 163 6.62 7.58 -12.33
CA ARG A 163 6.77 8.77 -11.50
C ARG A 163 8.00 8.72 -10.57
N ILE A 164 8.29 7.57 -9.95
CA ILE A 164 9.35 7.44 -8.94
C ILE A 164 10.68 6.96 -9.50
N ALA A 165 10.66 6.23 -10.62
CA ALA A 165 11.84 5.61 -11.23
C ALA A 165 11.68 5.46 -12.75
N PRO A 166 11.59 6.57 -13.50
CA PRO A 166 11.34 6.53 -14.93
C PRO A 166 12.40 5.69 -15.64
N GLY A 167 11.96 4.72 -16.44
CA GLY A 167 12.82 3.86 -17.24
C GLY A 167 13.61 2.78 -16.50
N ASP A 168 13.40 2.58 -15.18
CA ASP A 168 14.07 1.49 -14.44
C ASP A 168 13.48 0.13 -14.78
N GLN A 169 14.15 -0.59 -15.68
CA GLN A 169 13.69 -1.90 -16.20
C GLN A 169 13.59 -2.96 -15.09
N ALA A 170 14.45 -2.93 -14.08
CA ALA A 170 14.40 -3.91 -13.01
C ALA A 170 13.25 -3.62 -12.05
N ALA A 171 12.90 -2.35 -11.80
CA ALA A 171 11.70 -1.99 -11.07
C ALA A 171 10.44 -2.40 -11.83
N LEU A 172 10.40 -2.19 -13.15
CA LEU A 172 9.30 -2.65 -14.00
C LEU A 172 9.13 -4.18 -13.95
N GLN A 173 10.24 -4.94 -13.97
CA GLN A 173 10.19 -6.40 -13.86
C GLN A 173 9.66 -6.84 -12.49
N LEU A 174 10.15 -6.26 -11.39
CA LEU A 174 9.64 -6.56 -10.04
C LEU A 174 8.15 -6.23 -9.92
N GLY A 175 7.72 -5.12 -10.52
CA GLY A 175 6.32 -4.73 -10.58
C GLY A 175 5.46 -5.73 -11.35
N ALA A 176 5.94 -6.20 -12.50
CA ALA A 176 5.26 -7.22 -13.31
C ALA A 176 5.14 -8.55 -12.56
N ASP A 177 6.17 -8.94 -11.79
CA ASP A 177 6.13 -10.14 -10.95
C ASP A 177 5.09 -9.99 -9.84
N LEU A 178 5.05 -8.83 -9.17
CA LEU A 178 4.04 -8.53 -8.15
C LEU A 178 2.62 -8.53 -8.72
N LEU A 179 2.42 -7.93 -9.90
CA LEU A 179 1.14 -7.93 -10.61
C LEU A 179 0.67 -9.36 -10.90
N ARG A 180 1.55 -10.21 -11.42
CA ARG A 180 1.24 -11.63 -11.70
C ARG A 180 0.84 -12.36 -10.43
N ILE A 181 1.55 -12.15 -9.32
CA ILE A 181 1.21 -12.73 -8.02
C ILE A 181 -0.15 -12.23 -7.52
N ALA A 182 -0.43 -10.93 -7.66
CA ALA A 182 -1.66 -10.33 -7.18
C ALA A 182 -2.91 -10.84 -7.91
N PHE A 183 -2.75 -11.28 -9.16
CA PHE A 183 -3.84 -11.71 -10.03
C PHE A 183 -3.70 -13.16 -10.51
N SER A 184 -2.89 -13.99 -9.83
CA SER A 184 -2.84 -15.45 -10.03
C SER A 184 -4.06 -16.17 -9.52
#